data_07e9549892f5f9ea8993920c368508e5
#
_entry.id   07e9549892f5f9ea8993920c368508e5
#
_cell.length_a   1.000
_cell.length_b   1.000
_cell.length_c   1.000
_cell.angle_alpha   90.00
_cell.angle_beta   90.00
_cell.angle_gamma   90.00
#
_symmetry.space_group_name_H-M   'P 1'
#
loop_
_entity.id
_entity.type
_entity.pdbx_description
1 polymer ?
#
loop_
_entity_poly.entity_id
_entity_poly.type
_entity_poly.pdbx_seq_one_letter_code
_entity_poly.pdbx_strand_id
1 'polypeptide(L)'
;MGQVKNAYLASDKKGYIGNSFHSLFQAAMAAAKKVKTDTPMSKTSVSTASLALKQAGEEFGTLSGKNIMIIGASGKIGNIVMLDALDIEGANVYVTARNHIPEKNARCNIIDYKDRYEHMEKMDVIISATSSPHYTVTRKHFEEKEHKNKVVFIDLAVPFDISPDIEKIQGVARYSMEDMNRLAAKNNELKKSYLCDAKEIIREYEQEYLKNEIFRENREKINGFMAYIKENAEKKSLDAAVYKMIFDIKEKSNAQEFQDFVEIIAKIQ
;
A
#
# COMPACT_ATOMS: atom_id res chain seq x y z
N MET A 1 -0.15 -4.73 6.31
CA MET A 1 0.92 -4.92 7.32
C MET A 1 0.42 -4.72 8.75
N GLY A 2 -0.28 -3.66 9.10
CA GLY A 2 -0.74 -3.39 10.49
C GLY A 2 -1.58 -4.50 11.10
N GLN A 3 -2.62 -4.96 10.41
CA GLN A 3 -3.50 -6.04 10.89
C GLN A 3 -2.74 -7.35 11.16
N VAL A 4 -1.84 -7.75 10.25
CA VAL A 4 -1.02 -8.96 10.41
C VAL A 4 -0.07 -8.81 11.61
N LYS A 5 0.55 -7.64 11.78
CA LYS A 5 1.40 -7.34 12.94
C LYS A 5 0.62 -7.41 14.25
N ASN A 6 -0.58 -6.85 14.30
CA ASN A 6 -1.42 -6.86 15.50
C ASN A 6 -1.87 -8.28 15.86
N ALA A 7 -2.26 -9.09 14.86
CA ALA A 7 -2.62 -10.49 15.07
C ALA A 7 -1.44 -11.30 15.62
N TYR A 8 -0.24 -11.09 15.05
CA TYR A 8 0.99 -11.70 15.55
C TYR A 8 1.25 -11.34 17.01
N LEU A 9 1.27 -10.05 17.35
CA LEU A 9 1.53 -9.59 18.71
C LEU A 9 0.51 -10.13 19.73
N ALA A 10 -0.77 -10.23 19.33
CA ALA A 10 -1.81 -10.78 20.17
C ALA A 10 -1.62 -12.28 20.42
N SER A 11 -1.14 -13.04 19.42
CA SER A 11 -0.88 -14.47 19.52
C SER A 11 0.41 -14.76 20.29
N ASP A 12 1.44 -13.95 20.08
CA ASP A 12 2.73 -14.06 20.80
C ASP A 12 2.55 -13.81 22.29
N LYS A 13 1.80 -12.78 22.66
CA LYS A 13 1.44 -12.48 24.07
C LYS A 13 0.73 -13.63 24.77
N LYS A 14 0.02 -14.48 24.02
CA LYS A 14 -0.68 -15.67 24.54
C LYS A 14 0.20 -16.94 24.55
N GLY A 15 1.45 -16.85 24.09
CA GLY A 15 2.35 -18.00 24.00
C GLY A 15 2.00 -19.00 22.91
N TYR A 16 1.22 -18.61 21.89
CA TYR A 16 0.79 -19.51 20.80
C TYR A 16 1.81 -19.61 19.67
N ILE A 17 2.89 -18.83 19.72
CA ILE A 17 3.87 -18.73 18.66
C ILE A 17 5.16 -19.44 19.03
N GLY A 18 5.50 -20.50 18.28
CA GLY A 18 6.79 -21.18 18.40
C GLY A 18 7.89 -20.48 17.59
N ASN A 19 9.14 -20.89 17.82
CA ASN A 19 10.33 -20.28 17.22
C ASN A 19 10.30 -20.25 15.68
N SER A 20 9.83 -21.30 15.02
CA SER A 20 9.73 -21.36 13.55
C SER A 20 8.79 -20.34 13.01
N PHE A 21 7.60 -20.20 13.63
CA PHE A 21 6.63 -19.18 13.20
C PHE A 21 7.13 -17.76 13.49
N HIS A 22 7.86 -17.57 14.60
CA HIS A 22 8.49 -16.28 14.91
C HIS A 22 9.47 -15.89 13.80
N SER A 23 10.37 -16.79 13.40
CA SER A 23 11.35 -16.57 12.33
C SER A 23 10.68 -16.29 10.99
N LEU A 24 9.65 -17.07 10.63
CA LEU A 24 8.85 -16.86 9.41
C LEU A 24 8.20 -15.47 9.39
N PHE A 25 7.58 -15.09 10.51
CA PHE A 25 6.93 -13.80 10.61
C PHE A 25 7.93 -12.64 10.45
N GLN A 26 9.10 -12.73 11.08
CA GLN A 26 10.15 -11.71 10.95
C GLN A 26 10.63 -11.60 9.50
N ALA A 27 10.89 -12.70 8.82
CA ALA A 27 11.29 -12.73 7.42
C ALA A 27 10.21 -12.12 6.52
N ALA A 28 8.94 -12.52 6.70
CA ALA A 28 7.82 -11.99 5.93
C ALA A 28 7.61 -10.47 6.15
N MET A 29 7.76 -9.98 7.39
CA MET A 29 7.64 -8.55 7.69
C MET A 29 8.82 -7.75 7.13
N ALA A 30 10.03 -8.30 7.15
CA ALA A 30 11.21 -7.68 6.55
C ALA A 30 11.06 -7.58 5.02
N ALA A 31 10.67 -8.67 4.36
CA ALA A 31 10.36 -8.70 2.92
C ALA A 31 9.30 -7.65 2.55
N ALA A 32 8.18 -7.62 3.28
CA ALA A 32 7.10 -6.68 3.03
C ALA A 32 7.54 -5.21 3.23
N LYS A 33 8.40 -4.94 4.21
CA LYS A 33 8.98 -3.61 4.43
C LYS A 33 9.89 -3.23 3.27
N LYS A 34 10.75 -4.13 2.81
CA LYS A 34 11.66 -3.90 1.69
C LYS A 34 10.88 -3.66 0.40
N VAL A 35 9.89 -4.48 0.07
CA VAL A 35 8.99 -4.24 -1.07
C VAL A 35 8.36 -2.84 -0.99
N LYS A 36 7.87 -2.44 0.19
CA LYS A 36 7.27 -1.11 0.38
C LYS A 36 8.26 0.03 0.17
N THR A 37 9.53 -0.16 0.52
CA THR A 37 10.57 0.87 0.44
C THR A 37 11.16 0.96 -0.97
N ASP A 38 11.46 -0.19 -1.56
CA ASP A 38 12.24 -0.28 -2.80
C ASP A 38 11.37 -0.30 -4.05
N THR A 39 10.05 -0.52 -3.90
CA THR A 39 9.12 -0.49 -5.03
C THR A 39 8.03 0.57 -4.87
N PRO A 40 7.55 1.18 -5.96
CA PRO A 40 6.44 2.14 -5.92
C PRO A 40 5.06 1.51 -5.62
N MET A 41 4.98 0.21 -5.37
CA MET A 41 3.70 -0.51 -5.17
C MET A 41 2.79 0.13 -4.11
N SER A 42 3.37 0.71 -3.07
CA SER A 42 2.60 1.34 -1.99
C SER A 42 2.12 2.75 -2.31
N LYS A 43 2.70 3.40 -3.34
CA LYS A 43 2.38 4.79 -3.72
C LYS A 43 1.21 4.88 -4.71
N THR A 44 0.82 3.78 -5.33
CA THR A 44 -0.29 3.74 -6.28
C THR A 44 -1.60 3.54 -5.54
N SER A 45 -2.40 4.59 -5.45
CA SER A 45 -3.76 4.52 -4.89
C SER A 45 -4.67 3.62 -5.73
N VAL A 46 -5.52 2.85 -5.08
CA VAL A 46 -6.46 1.90 -5.71
C VAL A 46 -7.91 2.28 -5.42
N SER A 47 -8.19 3.06 -4.37
CA SER A 47 -9.56 3.47 -4.06
C SER A 47 -10.00 4.62 -4.95
N THR A 48 -11.25 4.61 -5.39
CA THR A 48 -11.85 5.71 -6.17
C THR A 48 -11.75 7.05 -5.42
N ALA A 49 -11.90 7.02 -4.10
CA ALA A 49 -11.79 8.21 -3.24
C ALA A 49 -10.38 8.81 -3.30
N SER A 50 -9.35 7.97 -3.10
CA SER A 50 -7.95 8.42 -3.16
C SER A 50 -7.55 8.90 -4.55
N LEU A 51 -8.10 8.29 -5.63
CA LEU A 51 -7.88 8.75 -7.01
C LEU A 51 -8.52 10.11 -7.25
N ALA A 52 -9.72 10.35 -6.74
CA ALA A 52 -10.39 11.64 -6.83
C ALA A 52 -9.56 12.75 -6.19
N LEU A 53 -9.09 12.56 -4.96
CA LEU A 53 -8.25 13.55 -4.29
C LEU A 53 -6.89 13.72 -4.97
N LYS A 54 -6.30 12.64 -5.49
CA LYS A 54 -5.06 12.71 -6.26
C LYS A 54 -5.26 13.53 -7.54
N GLN A 55 -6.34 13.28 -8.30
CA GLN A 55 -6.66 14.03 -9.51
C GLN A 55 -6.88 15.52 -9.21
N ALA A 56 -7.61 15.84 -8.14
CA ALA A 56 -7.73 17.23 -7.70
C ALA A 56 -6.38 17.85 -7.32
N GLY A 57 -5.51 17.09 -6.66
CA GLY A 57 -4.15 17.52 -6.32
C GLY A 57 -3.28 17.79 -7.56
N GLU A 58 -3.39 16.99 -8.61
CA GLU A 58 -2.67 17.22 -9.87
C GLU A 58 -3.09 18.53 -10.55
N GLU A 59 -4.37 18.91 -10.42
CA GLU A 59 -4.88 20.17 -10.96
C GLU A 59 -4.34 21.42 -10.26
N PHE A 60 -4.06 21.33 -8.97
CA PHE A 60 -3.62 22.48 -8.16
C PHE A 60 -2.13 22.40 -7.73
N GLY A 61 -1.45 21.29 -8.01
CA GLY A 61 -0.12 21.00 -7.49
C GLY A 61 -0.12 20.55 -6.02
N THR A 62 -1.03 21.09 -5.20
CA THR A 62 -1.26 20.70 -3.80
C THR A 62 -2.71 20.97 -3.40
N LEU A 63 -3.22 20.20 -2.46
CA LEU A 63 -4.52 20.44 -1.81
C LEU A 63 -4.38 21.13 -0.44
N SER A 64 -3.17 21.38 0.04
CA SER A 64 -2.93 22.17 1.24
C SER A 64 -3.46 23.61 1.04
N GLY A 65 -4.23 24.12 1.98
CA GLY A 65 -4.89 25.43 1.90
C GLY A 65 -6.10 25.47 0.96
N LYS A 66 -6.49 24.36 0.33
CA LYS A 66 -7.65 24.31 -0.55
C LYS A 66 -8.94 24.01 0.19
N ASN A 67 -10.03 24.57 -0.31
CA ASN A 67 -11.39 24.32 0.18
C ASN A 67 -12.00 23.18 -0.64
N ILE A 68 -12.33 22.07 0.02
CA ILE A 68 -12.85 20.85 -0.59
C ILE A 68 -14.27 20.61 -0.09
N MET A 69 -15.26 20.68 -0.95
CA MET A 69 -16.65 20.33 -0.62
C MET A 69 -16.96 18.90 -1.04
N ILE A 70 -17.60 18.16 -0.14
CA ILE A 70 -18.04 16.79 -0.40
C ILE A 70 -19.56 16.72 -0.24
N ILE A 71 -20.25 16.40 -1.34
CA ILE A 71 -21.67 16.18 -1.40
C ILE A 71 -21.93 14.67 -1.29
N GLY A 72 -22.73 14.26 -0.29
CA GLY A 72 -23.01 12.84 -0.04
C GLY A 72 -22.00 12.16 0.88
N ALA A 73 -21.36 12.90 1.80
CA ALA A 73 -20.40 12.37 2.77
C ALA A 73 -20.97 11.30 3.73
N SER A 74 -22.28 11.20 3.88
CA SER A 74 -22.95 10.13 4.65
C SER A 74 -22.99 8.79 3.92
N GLY A 75 -22.77 8.76 2.60
CA GLY A 75 -22.67 7.55 1.79
C GLY A 75 -21.32 6.86 1.92
N LYS A 76 -21.24 5.58 1.52
CA LYS A 76 -20.01 4.77 1.64
C LYS A 76 -18.80 5.41 0.95
N ILE A 77 -18.93 5.85 -0.30
CA ILE A 77 -17.83 6.46 -1.07
C ILE A 77 -17.53 7.85 -0.50
N GLY A 78 -18.55 8.69 -0.30
CA GLY A 78 -18.38 10.04 0.20
C GLY A 78 -17.73 10.10 1.60
N ASN A 79 -18.03 9.13 2.48
CA ASN A 79 -17.38 9.02 3.78
C ASN A 79 -15.88 8.71 3.66
N ILE A 80 -15.49 7.82 2.74
CA ILE A 80 -14.08 7.53 2.49
C ILE A 80 -13.36 8.77 1.95
N VAL A 81 -13.97 9.48 0.98
CA VAL A 81 -13.43 10.73 0.44
C VAL A 81 -13.25 11.77 1.55
N MET A 82 -14.24 11.90 2.44
CA MET A 82 -14.17 12.82 3.57
C MET A 82 -13.00 12.49 4.50
N LEU A 83 -12.85 11.23 4.88
CA LEU A 83 -11.76 10.80 5.76
C LEU A 83 -10.40 11.00 5.12
N ASP A 84 -10.24 10.59 3.86
CA ASP A 84 -8.99 10.79 3.12
C ASP A 84 -8.66 12.30 2.94
N ALA A 85 -9.68 13.15 2.72
CA ALA A 85 -9.50 14.60 2.60
C ALA A 85 -9.08 15.26 3.94
N LEU A 86 -9.61 14.78 5.06
CA LEU A 86 -9.26 15.24 6.41
C LEU A 86 -7.83 14.88 6.81
N ASP A 87 -7.23 13.90 6.16
CA ASP A 87 -5.83 13.51 6.38
C ASP A 87 -4.84 14.35 5.54
N ILE A 88 -5.35 15.24 4.67
CA ILE A 88 -4.52 16.19 3.92
C ILE A 88 -4.22 17.39 4.81
N GLU A 89 -2.95 17.59 5.14
CA GLU A 89 -2.51 18.68 6.00
C GLU A 89 -2.85 20.05 5.38
N GLY A 90 -3.52 20.89 6.14
CA GLY A 90 -3.91 22.23 5.72
C GLY A 90 -5.11 22.32 4.78
N ALA A 91 -5.75 21.23 4.38
CA ALA A 91 -6.98 21.28 3.60
C ALA A 91 -8.18 21.67 4.46
N ASN A 92 -9.09 22.48 3.92
CA ASN A 92 -10.35 22.84 4.56
C ASN A 92 -11.47 21.98 4.00
N VAL A 93 -12.00 21.07 4.79
CA VAL A 93 -13.03 20.12 4.36
C VAL A 93 -14.43 20.62 4.75
N TYR A 94 -15.31 20.65 3.77
CA TYR A 94 -16.72 21.01 3.90
C TYR A 94 -17.58 19.82 3.47
N VAL A 95 -18.61 19.49 4.23
CA VAL A 95 -19.53 18.41 3.90
C VAL A 95 -20.96 18.91 3.89
N THR A 96 -21.74 18.49 2.89
CA THR A 96 -23.16 18.83 2.87
C THR A 96 -23.98 17.79 3.63
N ALA A 97 -24.93 18.26 4.45
CA ALA A 97 -25.87 17.42 5.16
C ALA A 97 -27.32 17.82 4.81
N ARG A 98 -28.22 16.82 4.72
CA ARG A 98 -29.69 17.06 4.67
C ARG A 98 -30.30 16.85 6.05
N ASN A 99 -30.58 15.63 6.43
CA ASN A 99 -31.18 15.24 7.69
C ASN A 99 -30.24 14.43 8.58
N HIS A 100 -29.16 13.88 8.02
CA HIS A 100 -28.13 13.14 8.73
C HIS A 100 -26.82 13.91 8.67
N ILE A 101 -26.40 14.36 9.85
CA ILE A 101 -25.06 14.90 10.04
C ILE A 101 -24.14 13.70 10.07
N PRO A 102 -23.11 13.61 9.19
CA PRO A 102 -22.06 12.59 9.34
C PRO A 102 -21.54 12.60 10.77
N GLU A 103 -21.22 11.43 11.31
CA GLU A 103 -20.71 11.33 12.69
C GLU A 103 -19.69 12.43 12.93
N LYS A 104 -19.89 13.16 14.04
CA LYS A 104 -19.18 14.41 14.36
C LYS A 104 -17.67 14.26 14.22
N ASN A 105 -17.17 14.50 13.04
CA ASN A 105 -15.75 14.76 12.89
C ASN A 105 -15.57 16.28 13.10
N ALA A 106 -15.08 16.66 14.28
CA ALA A 106 -14.87 18.06 14.67
C ALA A 106 -13.92 18.84 13.72
N ARG A 107 -13.33 18.14 12.73
CA ARG A 107 -12.40 18.69 11.76
C ARG A 107 -13.03 19.10 10.43
N CYS A 108 -14.32 18.85 10.19
CA CYS A 108 -15.00 19.28 8.96
C CYS A 108 -16.07 20.34 9.22
N ASN A 109 -16.28 21.22 8.25
CA ASN A 109 -17.33 22.22 8.24
C ASN A 109 -18.60 21.62 7.65
N ILE A 110 -19.72 21.68 8.38
CA ILE A 110 -20.99 21.13 7.93
C ILE A 110 -21.82 22.25 7.30
N ILE A 111 -22.34 22.02 6.11
CA ILE A 111 -23.16 22.96 5.33
C ILE A 111 -24.53 22.30 5.11
N ASP A 112 -25.64 23.07 5.26
CA ASP A 112 -26.94 22.58 4.80
C ASP A 112 -26.89 22.34 3.28
N TYR A 113 -27.41 21.20 2.85
CA TYR A 113 -27.42 20.85 1.42
C TYR A 113 -28.14 21.90 0.56
N LYS A 114 -29.12 22.62 1.13
CA LYS A 114 -29.86 23.66 0.41
C LYS A 114 -28.98 24.85 0.05
N ASP A 115 -28.02 25.16 0.92
CA ASP A 115 -27.16 26.34 0.82
C ASP A 115 -25.86 26.01 0.04
N ARG A 116 -25.72 24.80 -0.50
CA ARG A 116 -24.49 24.32 -1.14
C ARG A 116 -23.96 25.25 -2.25
N TYR A 117 -24.86 25.84 -3.06
CA TYR A 117 -24.46 26.74 -4.14
C TYR A 117 -23.83 28.04 -3.64
N GLU A 118 -24.32 28.59 -2.51
CA GLU A 118 -23.76 29.79 -1.90
C GLU A 118 -22.35 29.55 -1.35
N HIS A 119 -22.10 28.32 -0.87
CA HIS A 119 -20.79 27.95 -0.38
C HIS A 119 -19.81 27.56 -1.51
N MET A 120 -20.31 27.18 -2.72
CA MET A 120 -19.47 26.83 -3.86
C MET A 120 -18.57 27.98 -4.34
N GLU A 121 -18.95 29.24 -4.10
CA GLU A 121 -18.12 30.42 -4.41
C GLU A 121 -16.69 30.31 -3.87
N LYS A 122 -16.51 29.69 -2.72
CA LYS A 122 -15.24 29.59 -2.00
C LYS A 122 -14.50 28.29 -2.24
N MET A 123 -15.11 27.34 -2.95
CA MET A 123 -14.55 26.00 -3.13
C MET A 123 -13.54 25.96 -4.28
N ASP A 124 -12.48 25.22 -4.06
CA ASP A 124 -11.50 24.86 -5.08
C ASP A 124 -11.85 23.51 -5.71
N VAL A 125 -12.35 22.57 -4.88
CA VAL A 125 -12.71 21.22 -5.29
C VAL A 125 -14.10 20.88 -4.79
N ILE A 126 -14.95 20.31 -5.65
CA ILE A 126 -16.27 19.83 -5.31
C ILE A 126 -16.39 18.38 -5.75
N ILE A 127 -16.57 17.47 -4.77
CA ILE A 127 -16.69 16.03 -5.02
C ILE A 127 -18.12 15.62 -4.68
N SER A 128 -18.82 15.01 -5.62
CA SER A 128 -20.17 14.47 -5.38
C SER A 128 -20.16 12.93 -5.44
N ALA A 129 -20.81 12.33 -4.46
CA ALA A 129 -20.89 10.87 -4.29
C ALA A 129 -22.26 10.49 -3.69
N THR A 130 -23.35 10.97 -4.29
CA THR A 130 -24.71 10.67 -3.82
C THR A 130 -25.35 9.53 -4.62
N SER A 131 -26.48 9.07 -4.17
CA SER A 131 -27.37 8.14 -4.91
C SER A 131 -28.59 8.87 -5.46
N SER A 132 -28.47 10.16 -5.72
CA SER A 132 -29.57 10.96 -6.27
C SER A 132 -29.90 10.53 -7.70
N PRO A 133 -31.16 10.37 -8.08
CA PRO A 133 -31.53 10.13 -9.47
C PRO A 133 -31.47 11.38 -10.36
N HIS A 134 -31.19 12.55 -9.75
CA HIS A 134 -31.16 13.84 -10.43
C HIS A 134 -29.82 14.55 -10.15
N TYR A 135 -29.47 15.46 -11.05
CA TYR A 135 -28.28 16.29 -10.83
C TYR A 135 -28.35 17.05 -9.51
N THR A 136 -27.34 16.90 -8.68
CA THR A 136 -27.15 17.66 -7.43
C THR A 136 -26.50 19.01 -7.72
N VAL A 137 -25.72 19.10 -8.80
CA VAL A 137 -25.08 20.33 -9.29
C VAL A 137 -25.39 20.49 -10.78
N THR A 138 -25.95 21.65 -11.15
CA THR A 138 -26.23 22.01 -12.53
C THR A 138 -25.44 23.22 -12.95
N ARG A 139 -25.08 23.29 -14.24
CA ARG A 139 -24.41 24.45 -14.82
C ARG A 139 -25.14 25.74 -14.51
N LYS A 140 -26.45 25.81 -14.81
CA LYS A 140 -27.26 27.01 -14.62
C LYS A 140 -27.11 27.61 -13.24
N HIS A 141 -27.31 26.81 -12.19
CA HIS A 141 -27.25 27.32 -10.82
C HIS A 141 -25.82 27.66 -10.36
N PHE A 142 -24.80 27.02 -10.95
CA PHE A 142 -23.41 27.35 -10.63
C PHE A 142 -22.95 28.64 -11.30
N GLU A 143 -23.32 28.88 -12.57
CA GLU A 143 -23.01 30.11 -13.30
C GLU A 143 -23.73 31.38 -12.75
N GLU A 144 -24.90 31.19 -12.09
CA GLU A 144 -25.62 32.31 -11.46
C GLU A 144 -24.91 32.86 -10.20
N LYS A 145 -23.87 32.20 -9.72
CA LYS A 145 -23.10 32.58 -8.52
C LYS A 145 -21.67 32.94 -8.89
N GLU A 146 -21.06 33.80 -8.07
CA GLU A 146 -19.63 34.00 -8.16
C GLU A 146 -18.88 32.70 -7.84
N HIS A 147 -17.77 32.47 -8.50
CA HIS A 147 -16.91 31.31 -8.25
C HIS A 147 -15.45 31.65 -8.52
N LYS A 148 -14.54 30.81 -8.01
CA LYS A 148 -13.11 30.97 -8.26
C LYS A 148 -12.78 30.78 -9.75
N ASN A 149 -11.70 31.37 -10.19
CA ASN A 149 -11.23 31.25 -11.58
C ASN A 149 -10.87 29.81 -11.98
N LYS A 150 -10.55 28.96 -11.01
CA LYS A 150 -10.32 27.53 -11.22
C LYS A 150 -11.07 26.72 -10.19
N VAL A 151 -11.98 25.84 -10.66
CA VAL A 151 -12.76 24.91 -9.84
C VAL A 151 -12.71 23.53 -10.46
N VAL A 152 -12.48 22.52 -9.63
CA VAL A 152 -12.45 21.10 -10.04
C VAL A 152 -13.67 20.39 -9.49
N PHE A 153 -14.46 19.81 -10.37
CA PHE A 153 -15.57 18.92 -10.04
C PHE A 153 -15.18 17.47 -10.23
N ILE A 154 -15.54 16.63 -9.26
CA ILE A 154 -15.34 15.18 -9.37
C ILE A 154 -16.65 14.49 -9.04
N ASP A 155 -17.21 13.80 -10.04
CA ASP A 155 -18.49 13.11 -9.96
C ASP A 155 -18.26 11.60 -9.79
N LEU A 156 -18.48 11.13 -8.58
CA LEU A 156 -18.34 9.71 -8.20
C LEU A 156 -19.68 8.98 -8.15
N ALA A 157 -20.75 9.62 -8.63
CA ALA A 157 -22.10 9.05 -8.61
C ALA A 157 -22.45 8.31 -9.90
N VAL A 158 -23.35 7.36 -9.77
CA VAL A 158 -24.01 6.67 -10.88
C VAL A 158 -25.49 6.57 -10.55
N PRO A 159 -26.37 7.24 -11.29
CA PRO A 159 -26.11 8.17 -12.41
C PRO A 159 -25.38 9.44 -11.97
N PHE A 160 -24.96 10.28 -12.92
CA PHE A 160 -24.21 11.50 -12.64
C PHE A 160 -24.95 12.45 -11.70
N ASP A 161 -24.23 12.97 -10.73
CA ASP A 161 -24.68 14.02 -9.81
C ASP A 161 -24.43 15.43 -10.37
N ILE A 162 -23.42 15.58 -11.22
CA ILE A 162 -22.96 16.85 -11.76
C ILE A 162 -23.25 16.91 -13.27
N SER A 163 -24.02 17.92 -13.68
CA SER A 163 -24.36 18.12 -15.08
C SER A 163 -23.11 18.21 -15.96
N PRO A 164 -22.98 17.40 -17.03
CA PRO A 164 -21.76 17.36 -17.86
C PRO A 164 -21.46 18.70 -18.54
N ASP A 165 -22.46 19.53 -18.83
CA ASP A 165 -22.28 20.83 -19.48
C ASP A 165 -21.60 21.88 -18.58
N ILE A 166 -21.34 21.59 -17.30
CA ILE A 166 -20.58 22.46 -16.39
C ILE A 166 -19.14 22.69 -16.89
N GLU A 167 -18.59 21.75 -17.66
CA GLU A 167 -17.28 21.86 -18.30
C GLU A 167 -17.18 23.01 -19.31
N LYS A 168 -18.31 23.56 -19.77
CA LYS A 168 -18.33 24.71 -20.68
C LYS A 168 -18.03 26.03 -19.96
N ILE A 169 -17.98 26.03 -18.63
CA ILE A 169 -17.63 27.20 -17.85
C ILE A 169 -16.10 27.35 -17.85
N GLN A 170 -15.62 28.53 -18.18
CA GLN A 170 -14.18 28.81 -18.22
C GLN A 170 -13.55 28.58 -16.84
N GLY A 171 -12.43 27.85 -16.80
CA GLY A 171 -11.73 27.55 -15.55
C GLY A 171 -12.32 26.37 -14.76
N VAL A 172 -13.35 25.71 -15.28
CA VAL A 172 -13.92 24.51 -14.65
C VAL A 172 -13.38 23.25 -15.33
N ALA A 173 -12.87 22.34 -14.51
CA ALA A 173 -12.55 20.97 -14.91
C ALA A 173 -13.53 19.99 -14.24
N ARG A 174 -13.98 18.97 -14.96
CA ARG A 174 -14.84 17.92 -14.42
C ARG A 174 -14.25 16.56 -14.71
N TYR A 175 -14.28 15.69 -13.72
CA TYR A 175 -13.88 14.30 -13.81
C TYR A 175 -15.03 13.41 -13.34
N SER A 176 -15.28 12.34 -14.07
CA SER A 176 -16.34 11.37 -13.76
C SER A 176 -15.81 10.10 -13.09
N MET A 177 -16.73 9.24 -12.64
CA MET A 177 -16.39 7.88 -12.18
C MET A 177 -15.64 7.09 -13.27
N GLU A 178 -15.96 7.29 -14.54
CA GLU A 178 -15.27 6.62 -15.66
C GLU A 178 -13.82 7.07 -15.79
N ASP A 179 -13.54 8.36 -15.55
CA ASP A 179 -12.20 8.89 -15.53
C ASP A 179 -11.40 8.28 -14.37
N MET A 180 -12.02 8.17 -13.21
CA MET A 180 -11.40 7.49 -12.05
C MET A 180 -11.13 6.01 -12.35
N ASN A 181 -12.02 5.32 -13.01
CA ASN A 181 -11.81 3.93 -13.43
C ASN A 181 -10.68 3.79 -14.44
N ARG A 182 -10.54 4.71 -15.40
CA ARG A 182 -9.40 4.75 -16.33
C ARG A 182 -8.07 4.98 -15.61
N LEU A 183 -8.03 5.89 -14.66
CA LEU A 183 -6.86 6.12 -13.82
C LEU A 183 -6.51 4.90 -12.95
N ALA A 184 -7.53 4.23 -12.40
CA ALA A 184 -7.34 2.99 -11.64
C ALA A 184 -6.75 1.88 -12.51
N ALA A 185 -7.24 1.71 -13.72
CA ALA A 185 -6.74 0.73 -14.68
C ALA A 185 -5.26 1.00 -15.03
N LYS A 186 -4.91 2.24 -15.35
CA LYS A 186 -3.53 2.65 -15.61
C LYS A 186 -2.61 2.40 -14.41
N ASN A 187 -3.07 2.72 -13.20
CA ASN A 187 -2.30 2.45 -11.98
C ASN A 187 -2.14 0.94 -11.72
N ASN A 188 -3.13 0.13 -12.06
CA ASN A 188 -3.05 -1.32 -11.93
C ASN A 188 -2.05 -1.94 -12.94
N GLU A 189 -1.95 -1.40 -14.15
CA GLU A 189 -0.94 -1.81 -15.12
C GLU A 189 0.48 -1.47 -14.63
N LEU A 190 0.66 -0.26 -14.11
CA LEU A 190 1.93 0.13 -13.48
C LEU A 190 2.28 -0.77 -12.28
N LYS A 191 1.29 -1.15 -11.46
CA LYS A 191 1.52 -2.13 -10.38
C LYS A 191 1.98 -3.48 -10.89
N LYS A 192 1.45 -3.95 -12.02
CA LYS A 192 1.88 -5.22 -12.62
C LYS A 192 3.35 -5.19 -13.02
N SER A 193 3.87 -4.07 -13.51
CA SER A 193 5.29 -3.95 -13.84
C SER A 193 6.21 -4.09 -12.63
N TYR A 194 5.77 -3.62 -11.45
CA TYR A 194 6.52 -3.75 -10.19
C TYR A 194 6.37 -5.10 -9.49
N LEU A 195 5.46 -5.97 -9.98
CA LEU A 195 5.29 -7.31 -9.39
C LEU A 195 6.52 -8.20 -9.56
N CYS A 196 7.28 -8.03 -10.64
CA CYS A 196 8.52 -8.80 -10.84
C CYS A 196 9.54 -8.47 -9.76
N ASP A 197 9.82 -7.18 -9.54
CA ASP A 197 10.77 -6.71 -8.54
C ASP A 197 10.33 -7.13 -7.12
N ALA A 198 9.03 -6.98 -6.82
CA ALA A 198 8.48 -7.39 -5.54
C ALA A 198 8.61 -8.91 -5.31
N LYS A 199 8.38 -9.73 -6.34
CA LYS A 199 8.55 -11.19 -6.26
C LYS A 199 10.00 -11.59 -6.05
N GLU A 200 10.92 -10.89 -6.67
CA GLU A 200 12.36 -11.14 -6.52
C GLU A 200 12.80 -10.85 -5.08
N ILE A 201 12.43 -9.69 -4.54
CA ILE A 201 12.67 -9.36 -3.13
C ILE A 201 12.08 -10.43 -2.18
N ILE A 202 10.84 -10.85 -2.42
CA ILE A 202 10.20 -11.88 -1.58
C ILE A 202 10.97 -13.20 -1.65
N ARG A 203 11.42 -13.62 -2.84
CA ARG A 203 12.19 -14.85 -3.02
C ARG A 203 13.53 -14.82 -2.28
N GLU A 204 14.22 -13.69 -2.28
CA GLU A 204 15.47 -13.53 -1.51
C GLU A 204 15.24 -13.81 -0.02
N TYR A 205 14.22 -13.20 0.57
CA TYR A 205 13.88 -13.41 1.98
C TYR A 205 13.38 -14.83 2.27
N GLU A 206 12.61 -15.42 1.36
CA GLU A 206 12.17 -16.82 1.44
C GLU A 206 13.35 -17.77 1.44
N GLN A 207 14.30 -17.59 0.52
CA GLN A 207 15.49 -18.43 0.45
C GLN A 207 16.36 -18.31 1.71
N GLU A 208 16.54 -17.10 2.22
CA GLU A 208 17.28 -16.89 3.45
C GLU A 208 16.59 -17.53 4.66
N TYR A 209 15.25 -17.39 4.75
CA TYR A 209 14.47 -18.08 5.77
C TYR A 209 14.64 -19.61 5.67
N LEU A 210 14.51 -20.19 4.48
CA LEU A 210 14.65 -21.63 4.27
C LEU A 210 16.04 -22.14 4.65
N LYS A 211 17.12 -21.42 4.31
CA LYS A 211 18.48 -21.77 4.73
C LYS A 211 18.61 -21.79 6.26
N ASN A 212 18.06 -20.80 6.94
CA ASN A 212 18.09 -20.72 8.39
C ASN A 212 17.28 -21.85 9.06
N GLU A 213 16.13 -22.24 8.49
CA GLU A 213 15.34 -23.39 8.96
C GLU A 213 16.10 -24.70 8.76
N ILE A 214 16.66 -24.94 7.58
CA ILE A 214 17.46 -26.14 7.30
C ILE A 214 18.64 -26.22 8.27
N PHE A 215 19.32 -25.12 8.52
CA PHE A 215 20.43 -25.07 9.49
C PHE A 215 19.94 -25.42 10.90
N ARG A 216 18.81 -24.89 11.32
CA ARG A 216 18.23 -25.14 12.64
C ARG A 216 17.77 -26.58 12.82
N GLU A 217 17.08 -27.13 11.84
CA GLU A 217 16.58 -28.51 11.87
C GLU A 217 17.72 -29.55 11.88
N ASN A 218 18.85 -29.21 11.25
CA ASN A 218 20.01 -30.09 11.22
C ASN A 218 21.08 -29.75 12.25
N ARG A 219 20.74 -28.95 13.27
CA ARG A 219 21.70 -28.48 14.28
C ARG A 219 22.47 -29.61 14.98
N GLU A 220 21.78 -30.72 15.29
CA GLU A 220 22.45 -31.89 15.92
C GLU A 220 23.43 -32.53 14.98
N LYS A 221 23.10 -32.71 13.70
CA LYS A 221 24.05 -33.23 12.70
C LYS A 221 25.25 -32.31 12.52
N ILE A 222 25.03 -30.99 12.49
CA ILE A 222 26.06 -29.99 12.39
C ILE A 222 26.98 -30.02 13.62
N ASN A 223 26.41 -30.08 14.82
CA ASN A 223 27.16 -30.19 16.05
C ASN A 223 27.99 -31.50 16.11
N GLY A 224 27.40 -32.63 15.69
CA GLY A 224 28.11 -33.90 15.59
C GLY A 224 29.29 -33.83 14.60
N PHE A 225 29.09 -33.15 13.48
CA PHE A 225 30.13 -32.92 12.49
C PHE A 225 31.25 -32.00 13.03
N MET A 226 30.88 -30.95 13.77
CA MET A 226 31.86 -30.10 14.45
C MET A 226 32.71 -30.85 15.50
N ALA A 227 32.07 -31.74 16.24
CA ALA A 227 32.76 -32.61 17.20
C ALA A 227 33.77 -33.55 16.51
N TYR A 228 33.34 -34.16 15.38
CA TYR A 228 34.21 -34.98 14.55
C TYR A 228 35.46 -34.22 14.04
N ILE A 229 35.30 -32.99 13.57
CA ILE A 229 36.43 -32.14 13.12
C ILE A 229 37.38 -31.87 14.30
N LYS A 230 36.83 -31.47 15.45
CA LYS A 230 37.67 -31.17 16.67
C LYS A 230 38.48 -32.38 17.11
N GLU A 231 37.86 -33.54 17.23
CA GLU A 231 38.54 -34.79 17.60
C GLU A 231 39.69 -35.14 16.65
N ASN A 232 39.49 -34.97 15.32
CA ASN A 232 40.54 -35.23 14.35
C ASN A 232 41.65 -34.17 14.40
N ALA A 233 41.32 -32.91 14.69
CA ALA A 233 42.30 -31.83 14.85
C ALA A 233 43.18 -32.03 16.08
N GLU A 234 42.60 -32.50 17.20
CA GLU A 234 43.36 -32.84 18.42
C GLU A 234 44.33 -33.99 18.23
N LYS A 235 43.94 -34.98 17.39
CA LYS A 235 44.78 -36.17 17.12
C LYS A 235 45.94 -35.92 16.15
N LYS A 236 45.84 -34.96 15.25
CA LYS A 236 46.85 -34.73 14.21
C LYS A 236 47.18 -33.24 14.05
N SER A 237 46.38 -32.50 13.33
CA SER A 237 46.44 -31.07 13.13
C SER A 237 45.11 -30.61 12.51
N LEU A 238 44.85 -29.30 12.53
CA LEU A 238 43.68 -28.73 11.91
C LEU A 238 43.62 -29.00 10.39
N ASP A 239 44.79 -28.81 9.72
CA ASP A 239 44.91 -29.06 8.28
C ASP A 239 44.56 -30.51 7.93
N ALA A 240 45.13 -31.46 8.69
CA ALA A 240 44.86 -32.88 8.49
C ALA A 240 43.41 -33.25 8.78
N ALA A 241 42.75 -32.60 9.72
CA ALA A 241 41.31 -32.79 9.99
C ALA A 241 40.45 -32.28 8.86
N VAL A 242 40.78 -31.09 8.31
CA VAL A 242 40.09 -30.52 7.17
C VAL A 242 40.25 -31.35 5.90
N TYR A 243 41.47 -31.80 5.59
CA TYR A 243 41.72 -32.71 4.47
C TYR A 243 40.97 -34.04 4.62
N LYS A 244 40.92 -34.61 5.79
CA LYS A 244 40.18 -35.83 6.05
C LYS A 244 38.68 -35.60 5.87
N MET A 245 38.15 -34.48 6.32
CA MET A 245 36.73 -34.09 6.11
C MET A 245 36.40 -34.03 4.60
N ILE A 246 37.23 -33.34 3.81
CA ILE A 246 37.03 -33.23 2.35
C ILE A 246 37.09 -34.60 1.70
N PHE A 247 38.01 -35.43 2.11
CA PHE A 247 38.13 -36.81 1.61
C PHE A 247 36.91 -37.65 1.96
N ASP A 248 36.42 -37.60 3.20
CA ASP A 248 35.25 -38.35 3.66
C ASP A 248 33.94 -37.87 2.92
N ILE A 249 33.83 -36.57 2.60
CA ILE A 249 32.74 -36.02 1.78
C ILE A 249 32.84 -36.59 0.37
N LYS A 250 34.01 -36.55 -0.25
CA LYS A 250 34.24 -37.12 -1.58
C LYS A 250 33.82 -38.58 -1.66
N GLU A 251 34.24 -39.42 -0.70
CA GLU A 251 33.94 -40.85 -0.69
C GLU A 251 32.47 -41.18 -0.41
N LYS A 252 31.71 -40.25 0.23
CA LYS A 252 30.33 -40.43 0.61
C LYS A 252 29.35 -39.77 -0.34
N SER A 253 29.82 -38.93 -1.27
CA SER A 253 29.00 -38.22 -2.25
C SER A 253 29.14 -38.85 -3.66
N ASN A 254 28.12 -38.63 -4.49
CA ASN A 254 28.27 -38.86 -5.92
C ASN A 254 29.03 -37.69 -6.60
N ALA A 255 29.36 -37.85 -7.89
CA ALA A 255 30.15 -36.87 -8.61
C ALA A 255 29.53 -35.45 -8.63
N GLN A 256 28.22 -35.36 -8.79
CA GLN A 256 27.51 -34.08 -8.81
C GLN A 256 27.48 -33.40 -7.44
N GLU A 257 27.16 -34.16 -6.39
CA GLU A 257 27.18 -33.64 -5.00
C GLU A 257 28.56 -33.13 -4.58
N PHE A 258 29.62 -33.84 -5.01
CA PHE A 258 30.98 -33.40 -4.72
C PHE A 258 31.37 -32.16 -5.52
N GLN A 259 30.95 -32.06 -6.78
CA GLN A 259 31.16 -30.85 -7.59
C GLN A 259 30.45 -29.63 -6.96
N ASP A 260 29.18 -29.79 -6.55
CA ASP A 260 28.43 -28.73 -5.87
C ASP A 260 29.11 -28.27 -4.59
N PHE A 261 29.66 -29.22 -3.79
CA PHE A 261 30.42 -28.92 -2.59
C PHE A 261 31.67 -28.09 -2.89
N VAL A 262 32.45 -28.45 -3.91
CA VAL A 262 33.65 -27.71 -4.33
C VAL A 262 33.30 -26.30 -4.79
N GLU A 263 32.20 -26.15 -5.55
CA GLU A 263 31.72 -24.83 -5.98
C GLU A 263 31.28 -23.95 -4.79
N ILE A 264 30.66 -24.54 -3.76
CA ILE A 264 30.31 -23.82 -2.53
C ILE A 264 31.56 -23.34 -1.79
N ILE A 265 32.57 -24.19 -1.64
CA ILE A 265 33.85 -23.80 -1.04
C ILE A 265 34.50 -22.63 -1.78
N ALA A 266 34.51 -22.69 -3.11
CA ALA A 266 35.10 -21.64 -3.93
C ALA A 266 34.38 -20.27 -3.77
N LYS A 267 33.10 -20.24 -3.34
CA LYS A 267 32.34 -19.02 -3.06
C LYS A 267 32.60 -18.44 -1.67
N ILE A 268 33.28 -19.19 -0.78
CA ILE A 268 33.60 -18.74 0.60
C ILE A 268 34.92 -17.98 0.63
N GLN A 269 35.76 -18.13 -0.38
CA GLN A 269 37.02 -17.38 -0.56
C GLN A 269 36.77 -15.97 -1.11
#